data_397ac4e548b956c5f8420cdd6de4086c
#
_entry.id   397ac4e548b956c5f8420cdd6de4086c
#
_cell.length_a   1.000
_cell.length_b   1.000
_cell.length_c   1.000
_cell.angle_alpha   90.00
_cell.angle_beta   90.00
_cell.angle_gamma   90.00
#
_symmetry.space_group_name_H-M   'P 1'
#
loop_
_entity.id
_entity.type
_entity.pdbx_description
1 polymer ?
#
loop_
_entity_poly.entity_id
_entity_poly.type
_entity_poly.pdbx_seq_one_letter_code
_entity_poly.pdbx_strand_id
1 'polypeptide(L)'
;MAITRINHFSAADTKEDQLQTFLCSLVPYITSCDGNLMCEVLRQQDSDNKFVVIEKWESVEAHQQSLANFPSDDMQAAMALFGAPPSGAAYQKVVPI
;
A
#
# COMPACT_ATOMS: atom_id res chain seq x y z
N MET A 1 -6.11 19.02 2.18
CA MET A 1 -5.28 18.67 3.34
C MET A 1 -4.61 17.33 3.08
N ALA A 2 -3.31 17.28 3.22
CA ALA A 2 -2.56 16.08 2.94
C ALA A 2 -2.81 15.00 4.00
N ILE A 3 -2.83 13.75 3.56
CA ILE A 3 -2.97 12.60 4.45
C ILE A 3 -1.84 11.61 4.19
N THR A 4 -1.54 10.80 5.21
CA THR A 4 -0.63 9.66 5.08
C THR A 4 -1.44 8.39 5.29
N ARG A 5 -1.35 7.46 4.31
CA ARG A 5 -1.93 6.14 4.45
C ARG A 5 -0.85 5.17 4.88
N ILE A 6 -1.16 4.35 5.87
CA ILE A 6 -0.26 3.26 6.29
C ILE A 6 -1.06 1.97 6.19
N ASN A 7 -0.62 1.09 5.30
CA ASN A 7 -1.31 -0.16 5.00
C ASN A 7 -0.42 -1.33 5.39
N HIS A 8 -0.99 -2.31 6.08
CA HIS A 8 -0.28 -3.49 6.59
C HIS A 8 -0.69 -4.72 5.81
N PHE A 9 0.31 -5.52 5.41
CA PHE A 9 0.10 -6.75 4.65
C PHE A 9 0.86 -7.88 5.31
N SER A 10 0.28 -9.08 5.29
CA SER A 10 0.96 -10.31 5.72
C SER A 10 0.95 -11.28 4.54
N ALA A 11 2.10 -11.89 4.26
CA ALA A 11 2.19 -12.86 3.18
C ALA A 11 1.68 -14.24 3.64
N ALA A 12 1.02 -14.95 2.72
CA ALA A 12 0.72 -16.35 2.92
C ALA A 12 2.02 -17.16 2.99
N ASP A 13 1.97 -18.34 3.58
CA ASP A 13 3.15 -19.21 3.70
C ASP A 13 3.77 -19.43 2.32
N THR A 14 5.09 -19.27 2.24
CA THR A 14 5.90 -19.42 1.03
C THR A 14 5.64 -18.37 -0.05
N LYS A 15 4.83 -17.34 0.23
CA LYS A 15 4.49 -16.29 -0.75
C LYS A 15 5.16 -14.95 -0.46
N GLU A 16 6.12 -14.91 0.47
CA GLU A 16 6.74 -13.66 0.92
C GLU A 16 7.39 -12.89 -0.25
N ASP A 17 8.17 -13.57 -1.07
CA ASP A 17 8.85 -12.90 -2.17
C ASP A 17 7.88 -12.48 -3.27
N GLN A 18 6.84 -13.28 -3.51
CA GLN A 18 5.81 -12.95 -4.48
C GLN A 18 5.02 -11.73 -4.03
N LEU A 19 4.69 -11.63 -2.73
CA LEU A 19 3.99 -10.46 -2.22
C LEU A 19 4.87 -9.22 -2.32
N GLN A 20 6.16 -9.34 -1.99
CA GLN A 20 7.08 -8.21 -2.15
C GLN A 20 7.10 -7.71 -3.59
N THR A 21 7.22 -8.63 -4.55
CA THR A 21 7.23 -8.27 -5.96
C THR A 21 5.93 -7.56 -6.36
N PHE A 22 4.79 -8.08 -5.89
CA PHE A 22 3.50 -7.46 -6.18
C PHE A 22 3.41 -6.05 -5.61
N LEU A 23 3.75 -5.89 -4.32
CA LEU A 23 3.67 -4.56 -3.68
C LEU A 23 4.60 -3.56 -4.37
N CYS A 24 5.81 -3.99 -4.71
CA CYS A 24 6.75 -3.11 -5.43
C CYS A 24 6.22 -2.73 -6.81
N SER A 25 5.48 -3.62 -7.45
CA SER A 25 4.92 -3.34 -8.77
C SER A 25 3.82 -2.28 -8.73
N LEU A 26 3.23 -2.03 -7.56
CA LEU A 26 2.21 -1.00 -7.40
C LEU A 26 2.79 0.41 -7.37
N VAL A 27 4.07 0.55 -7.02
CA VAL A 27 4.68 1.88 -6.81
C VAL A 27 4.59 2.75 -8.06
N PRO A 28 4.94 2.27 -9.27
CA PRO A 28 4.79 3.12 -10.46
C PRO A 28 3.36 3.57 -10.71
N TYR A 29 2.37 2.70 -10.47
CA TYR A 29 0.98 3.08 -10.61
C TYR A 29 0.61 4.17 -9.60
N ILE A 30 0.91 3.92 -8.32
CA ILE A 30 0.53 4.83 -7.24
C ILE A 30 1.17 6.19 -7.43
N THR A 31 2.46 6.23 -7.77
CA THR A 31 3.17 7.49 -7.93
C THR A 31 2.71 8.26 -9.18
N SER A 32 2.10 7.58 -10.14
CA SER A 32 1.55 8.23 -11.33
C SER A 32 0.14 8.81 -11.09
N CYS A 33 -0.50 8.46 -9.98
CA CYS A 33 -1.85 8.96 -9.70
C CYS A 33 -1.83 10.42 -9.31
N ASP A 34 -2.84 11.16 -9.77
CA ASP A 34 -2.99 12.56 -9.40
C ASP A 34 -3.10 12.70 -7.89
N GLY A 35 -2.31 13.62 -7.34
CA GLY A 35 -2.35 13.91 -5.91
C GLY A 35 -1.49 13.01 -5.05
N ASN A 36 -0.79 12.03 -5.64
CA ASN A 36 0.16 11.24 -4.86
C ASN A 36 1.44 12.04 -4.64
N LEU A 37 1.92 12.06 -3.40
CA LEU A 37 3.14 12.77 -2.99
C LEU A 37 4.30 11.82 -2.72
N MET A 38 4.00 10.58 -2.31
CA MET A 38 5.05 9.61 -1.97
C MET A 38 4.45 8.21 -1.82
N CYS A 39 5.22 7.19 -2.17
CA CYS A 39 4.86 5.80 -1.92
C CYS A 39 6.12 5.01 -1.59
N GLU A 40 6.11 4.31 -0.47
CA GLU A 40 7.20 3.42 -0.04
C GLU A 40 6.67 2.07 0.35
N VAL A 41 7.41 1.01 0.01
CA VAL A 41 7.13 -0.35 0.45
C VAL A 41 8.23 -0.76 1.41
N LEU A 42 7.84 -1.19 2.61
CA LEU A 42 8.77 -1.60 3.66
C LEU A 42 8.51 -3.04 4.06
N ARG A 43 9.57 -3.77 4.36
CA ARG A 43 9.48 -5.14 4.89
C ARG A 43 9.96 -5.12 6.33
N GLN A 44 9.22 -5.75 7.24
CA GLN A 44 9.59 -5.79 8.65
C GLN A 44 10.87 -6.61 8.83
N GLN A 45 11.84 -6.05 9.58
CA GLN A 45 13.17 -6.68 9.69
C GLN A 45 13.16 -7.99 10.48
N ASP A 46 12.33 -8.07 11.50
CA ASP A 46 12.28 -9.22 12.40
C ASP A 46 11.17 -10.21 12.05
N SER A 47 10.61 -10.10 10.85
CA SER A 47 9.54 -10.98 10.38
C SER A 47 9.63 -11.11 8.87
N ASP A 48 9.61 -12.34 8.37
CA ASP A 48 9.77 -12.57 6.93
C ASP A 48 8.50 -12.26 6.14
N ASN A 49 7.33 -12.23 6.79
CA ASN A 49 6.06 -12.18 6.07
C ASN A 49 5.26 -10.90 6.27
N LYS A 50 5.86 -9.87 6.89
CA LYS A 50 5.14 -8.63 7.20
C LYS A 50 5.66 -7.49 6.36
N PHE A 51 4.73 -6.72 5.75
CA PHE A 51 5.05 -5.59 4.89
C PHE A 51 4.17 -4.41 5.25
N VAL A 52 4.68 -3.21 4.97
CA VAL A 52 3.95 -1.96 5.15
C VAL A 52 4.10 -1.15 3.87
N VAL A 53 3.01 -0.57 3.40
CA VAL A 53 3.04 0.40 2.31
C VAL A 53 2.64 1.75 2.88
N ILE A 54 3.52 2.73 2.75
CA ILE A 54 3.27 4.09 3.22
C ILE A 54 3.08 4.97 2.01
N GLU A 55 1.96 5.71 1.98
CA GLU A 55 1.61 6.61 0.88
C GLU A 55 1.26 7.97 1.44
N LYS A 56 1.67 9.03 0.76
CA LYS A 56 1.24 10.39 1.08
C LYS A 56 0.42 10.93 -0.08
N TRP A 57 -0.71 11.54 0.23
CA TRP A 57 -1.66 12.05 -0.75
C TRP A 57 -2.04 13.48 -0.41
N GLU A 58 -2.31 14.28 -1.44
CA GLU A 58 -2.75 15.66 -1.25
C GLU A 58 -4.09 15.76 -0.54
N SER A 59 -4.95 14.74 -0.70
CA SER A 59 -6.30 14.75 -0.15
C SER A 59 -6.84 13.33 -0.05
N VAL A 60 -7.91 13.16 0.73
CA VAL A 60 -8.67 11.92 0.82
C VAL A 60 -9.23 11.55 -0.56
N GLU A 61 -9.73 12.56 -1.29
CA GLU A 61 -10.36 12.33 -2.60
C GLU A 61 -9.36 11.78 -3.61
N ALA A 62 -8.11 12.28 -3.60
CA ALA A 62 -7.08 11.77 -4.50
C ALA A 62 -6.80 10.28 -4.24
N HIS A 63 -6.72 9.89 -2.97
CA HIS A 63 -6.53 8.49 -2.61
C HIS A 63 -7.72 7.63 -3.06
N GLN A 64 -8.94 8.09 -2.81
CA GLN A 64 -10.13 7.35 -3.21
C GLN A 64 -10.19 7.18 -4.73
N GLN A 65 -9.80 8.19 -5.49
CA GLN A 65 -9.77 8.10 -6.94
C GLN A 65 -8.77 7.05 -7.42
N SER A 66 -7.62 6.94 -6.75
CA SER A 66 -6.62 5.94 -7.10
C SER A 66 -7.16 4.52 -6.92
N LEU A 67 -7.94 4.29 -5.87
CA LEU A 67 -8.55 2.98 -5.63
C LEU A 67 -9.60 2.66 -6.69
N ALA A 68 -10.41 3.66 -7.08
CA ALA A 68 -11.45 3.47 -8.07
C ALA A 68 -10.89 3.10 -9.44
N ASN A 69 -9.69 3.58 -9.75
CA ASN A 69 -9.07 3.36 -11.05
C ASN A 69 -8.16 2.13 -11.10
N PHE A 70 -7.90 1.47 -9.97
CA PHE A 70 -7.03 0.32 -9.96
C PHE A 70 -7.74 -0.90 -10.56
N PRO A 71 -7.07 -1.69 -11.44
CA PRO A 71 -7.70 -2.87 -12.04
C PRO A 71 -8.12 -3.90 -10.99
N SER A 72 -9.41 -4.25 -10.97
CA SER A 72 -9.94 -5.18 -9.99
C SER A 72 -9.41 -6.60 -10.18
N ASP A 73 -9.10 -7.00 -11.41
CA ASP A 73 -8.54 -8.34 -11.68
C ASP A 73 -7.17 -8.51 -11.03
N ASP A 74 -6.35 -7.46 -11.07
CA ASP A 74 -5.03 -7.49 -10.45
C ASP A 74 -5.15 -7.60 -8.94
N MET A 75 -6.13 -6.92 -8.35
CA MET A 75 -6.35 -6.99 -6.91
C MET A 75 -6.82 -8.39 -6.49
N GLN A 76 -7.71 -9.00 -7.27
CA GLN A 76 -8.17 -10.36 -6.99
C GLN A 76 -7.04 -11.38 -7.07
N ALA A 77 -6.18 -11.25 -8.07
CA ALA A 77 -5.03 -12.14 -8.20
C ALA A 77 -4.08 -12.02 -6.99
N ALA A 78 -3.96 -10.81 -6.46
CA ALA A 78 -3.09 -10.56 -5.31
C ALA A 78 -3.61 -11.16 -4.00
N MET A 79 -4.93 -11.40 -3.91
CA MET A 79 -5.51 -11.92 -2.67
C MET A 79 -4.95 -13.28 -2.28
N ALA A 80 -4.53 -14.08 -3.26
CA ALA A 80 -3.91 -15.38 -3.00
C ALA A 80 -2.55 -15.25 -2.30
N LEU A 81 -1.94 -14.07 -2.33
CA LEU A 81 -0.64 -13.84 -1.71
C LEU A 81 -0.75 -13.45 -0.23
N PHE A 82 -1.95 -13.11 0.23
CA PHE A 82 -2.15 -12.61 1.60
C PHE A 82 -2.38 -13.76 2.57
N GLY A 83 -1.65 -13.74 3.70
CA GLY A 83 -1.87 -14.69 4.80
C GLY A 83 -2.96 -14.24 5.75
N ALA A 84 -3.33 -12.94 5.70
CA ALA A 84 -4.39 -12.36 6.50
C ALA A 84 -4.96 -11.18 5.72
N PRO A 85 -6.19 -10.74 6.01
CA PRO A 85 -6.75 -9.57 5.33
C PRO A 85 -5.87 -8.34 5.57
N PRO A 86 -5.56 -7.56 4.53
CA PRO A 86 -4.81 -6.32 4.72
C PRO A 86 -5.59 -5.34 5.58
N SER A 87 -4.86 -4.50 6.32
CA SER A 87 -5.46 -3.44 7.10
C SER A 87 -4.76 -2.12 6.79
N GLY A 88 -5.46 -1.02 6.99
CA GLY A 88 -4.87 0.28 6.74
C GLY A 88 -5.69 1.38 7.36
N ALA A 89 -5.05 2.54 7.51
CA ALA A 89 -5.70 3.72 8.04
C ALA A 89 -5.06 4.97 7.46
N ALA A 90 -5.81 6.05 7.48
CA ALA A 90 -5.31 7.36 7.12
C ALA A 90 -4.88 8.10 8.38
N TYR A 91 -3.76 8.80 8.27
CA TYR A 91 -3.17 9.54 9.37
C TYR A 91 -2.96 10.97 8.96
N GLN A 92 -3.09 11.86 9.92
CA GLN A 92 -2.80 13.28 9.75
C GLN A 92 -1.53 13.61 10.50
N LYS A 93 -0.64 14.39 9.87
CA LYS A 93 0.60 14.79 10.52
C LYS A 93 0.28 15.68 11.74
N VAL A 94 0.88 15.36 12.87
CA VAL A 94 0.76 16.16 14.09
C VAL A 94 2.02 16.99 14.30
N VAL A 95 3.19 16.38 14.14
CA VAL A 95 4.49 17.06 14.20
C VAL A 95 5.40 16.45 13.15
N PRO A 96 6.33 17.21 12.57
CA PRO A 96 6.44 18.68 12.62
C PRO A 96 5.29 19.33 11.88
N ILE A 97 4.96 20.52 12.31
CA ILE A 97 3.82 21.28 11.72
C ILE A 97 4.17 21.77 10.31
#